data_5430f686464384d7b85a0fd27fba1fca
#
_entry.id   5430f686464384d7b85a0fd27fba1fca
#
_cell.length_a   1.000
_cell.length_b   1.000
_cell.length_c   1.000
_cell.angle_alpha   90.00
_cell.angle_beta   90.00
_cell.angle_gamma   90.00
#
_symmetry.space_group_name_H-M   'P 1'
#
loop_
_entity.id
_entity.type
_entity.pdbx_description
1 polymer ?
#
loop_
_entity_poly.entity_id
_entity_poly.type
_entity_poly.pdbx_seq_one_letter_code
_entity_poly.pdbx_strand_id
1 'polypeptide(L)'
;MVSAVTFIHAADLHLDSPFSGLRDLPASILKDIRESPFKSFQRIVKNAICRHVDFMVISGDLFDGENRNLRTQVRFRSEMERLQQHGIPVFIVHGNHDHLSGSWIKVDFPENVHIFSDEMEVKRFEKMDGTTVHLYGFSYPRRHVTERMIESYVKSEAADYHIGLLHGNLEGNSDHGNYAPFSLNELTEKDFDYWALGHIHKRQVVSEYPLVIYPGNIQGRNRKELGVKGCVLVEMDGEEKRHSFIETSELIWESVLFKVPATAGFDDLYKQCKEMIGQIRSDDKGYLIDIQLDVEDPFVFSRELLEDLTRLLQEEEEQEQSFVWVHKITLQPSSLRKAGKRLTPFTNEIAKLTADFADIEKVLAPLYKQAASRRFLDALSQEEEQELMNEAERWLLQVFES
;
A
#
# COMPACT_ATOMS: atom_id res chain seq x y z
N MET A 1 -13.66 -9.96 36.42
CA MET A 1 -14.02 -8.94 35.41
C MET A 1 -13.01 -9.12 34.29
N VAL A 2 -13.50 -9.21 33.06
CA VAL A 2 -12.65 -9.25 31.87
C VAL A 2 -11.89 -7.91 31.82
N SER A 3 -10.57 -7.93 31.68
CA SER A 3 -9.81 -6.70 31.58
C SER A 3 -9.64 -6.27 30.11
N ALA A 4 -9.36 -5.00 29.91
CA ALA A 4 -9.11 -4.47 28.57
C ALA A 4 -7.88 -5.13 27.93
N VAL A 5 -7.96 -5.38 26.64
CA VAL A 5 -6.89 -5.92 25.80
C VAL A 5 -6.52 -4.87 24.77
N THR A 6 -5.23 -4.56 24.66
CA THR A 6 -4.68 -3.56 23.74
C THR A 6 -3.64 -4.20 22.83
N PHE A 7 -3.77 -4.05 21.52
CA PHE A 7 -2.83 -4.61 20.57
C PHE A 7 -2.63 -3.74 19.32
N ILE A 8 -1.51 -3.95 18.65
CA ILE A 8 -1.27 -3.36 17.31
C ILE A 8 -1.64 -4.38 16.25
N HIS A 9 -2.41 -3.93 15.26
CA HIS A 9 -2.67 -4.63 14.01
C HIS A 9 -1.93 -3.96 12.86
N ALA A 10 -0.97 -4.69 12.27
CA ALA A 10 -0.26 -4.33 11.05
C ALA A 10 -0.47 -5.40 9.97
N ALA A 11 -0.33 -5.02 8.71
CA ALA A 11 -0.37 -5.93 7.56
C ALA A 11 0.49 -5.37 6.42
N ASP A 12 0.75 -6.18 5.40
CA ASP A 12 1.34 -5.76 4.14
C ASP A 12 2.64 -4.95 4.36
N LEU A 13 3.57 -5.54 5.13
CA LEU A 13 4.82 -4.88 5.53
C LEU A 13 5.78 -4.72 4.36
N HIS A 14 5.85 -5.71 3.49
CA HIS A 14 6.69 -5.75 2.29
C HIS A 14 8.12 -5.22 2.51
N LEU A 15 8.79 -5.71 3.55
CA LEU A 15 10.05 -5.18 4.08
C LEU A 15 11.22 -5.18 3.09
N ASP A 16 11.17 -5.99 2.05
CA ASP A 16 12.19 -6.12 1.00
C ASP A 16 11.66 -5.69 -0.39
N SER A 17 10.65 -4.83 -0.42
CA SER A 17 10.05 -4.33 -1.66
C SER A 17 11.11 -3.74 -2.61
N PRO A 18 11.12 -4.15 -3.89
CA PRO A 18 12.11 -3.70 -4.86
C PRO A 18 11.91 -2.26 -5.31
N PHE A 19 10.78 -1.61 -5.01
CA PHE A 19 10.41 -0.25 -5.48
C PHE A 19 10.60 -0.10 -6.99
N SER A 20 9.79 -0.82 -7.76
CA SER A 20 9.82 -0.78 -9.23
C SER A 20 9.46 0.61 -9.77
N GLY A 21 10.04 0.98 -10.92
CA GLY A 21 9.68 2.22 -11.64
C GLY A 21 10.39 3.49 -11.18
N LEU A 22 11.19 3.44 -10.13
CA LEU A 22 12.00 4.57 -9.65
C LEU A 22 13.40 4.53 -10.28
N ARG A 23 13.48 4.89 -11.56
CA ARG A 23 14.74 5.04 -12.29
C ARG A 23 15.22 6.49 -12.17
N ASP A 24 16.53 6.68 -12.25
CA ASP A 24 17.17 8.00 -12.30
C ASP A 24 17.06 8.87 -11.03
N LEU A 25 16.85 8.21 -9.86
CA LEU A 25 16.91 8.89 -8.57
C LEU A 25 18.34 9.01 -8.04
N PRO A 26 18.68 10.10 -7.34
CA PRO A 26 19.93 10.22 -6.59
C PRO A 26 20.12 9.05 -5.64
N ALA A 27 21.37 8.59 -5.49
CA ALA A 27 21.68 7.40 -4.68
C ALA A 27 21.25 7.57 -3.20
N SER A 28 21.28 8.78 -2.67
CA SER A 28 20.79 9.12 -1.32
C SER A 28 19.30 8.87 -1.17
N ILE A 29 18.49 9.45 -2.06
CA ILE A 29 17.02 9.31 -2.08
C ILE A 29 16.62 7.85 -2.31
N LEU A 30 17.25 7.17 -3.27
CA LEU A 30 16.99 5.75 -3.54
C LEU A 30 17.29 4.87 -2.31
N LYS A 31 18.33 5.19 -1.56
CA LYS A 31 18.66 4.50 -0.31
C LYS A 31 17.54 4.70 0.73
N ASP A 32 17.08 5.93 0.92
CA ASP A 32 16.02 6.23 1.90
C ASP A 32 14.69 5.56 1.51
N ILE A 33 14.36 5.54 0.23
CA ILE A 33 13.18 4.82 -0.28
C ILE A 33 13.29 3.33 0.05
N ARG A 34 14.41 2.69 -0.22
CA ARG A 34 14.61 1.24 0.06
C ARG A 34 14.61 0.90 1.55
N GLU A 35 15.05 1.81 2.40
CA GLU A 35 15.05 1.62 3.85
C GLU A 35 13.68 1.99 4.49
N SER A 36 12.81 2.71 3.79
CA SER A 36 11.57 3.25 4.36
C SER A 36 10.62 2.19 4.92
N PRO A 37 10.38 1.00 4.29
CA PRO A 37 9.50 0.01 4.88
C PRO A 37 10.02 -0.49 6.22
N PHE A 38 11.34 -0.65 6.31
CA PHE A 38 11.96 -1.12 7.54
C PHE A 38 11.95 -0.06 8.64
N LYS A 39 12.21 1.20 8.32
CA LYS A 39 12.07 2.32 9.26
C LYS A 39 10.62 2.47 9.75
N SER A 40 9.63 2.34 8.84
CA SER A 40 8.21 2.32 9.19
C SER A 40 7.88 1.19 10.17
N PHE A 41 8.40 -0.02 9.91
CA PHE A 41 8.23 -1.16 10.83
C PHE A 41 8.88 -0.91 12.20
N GLN A 42 10.07 -0.31 12.25
CA GLN A 42 10.71 0.07 13.51
C GLN A 42 9.87 1.08 14.31
N ARG A 43 9.18 2.00 13.64
CA ARG A 43 8.23 2.91 14.30
C ARG A 43 7.03 2.15 14.88
N ILE A 44 6.52 1.12 14.19
CA ILE A 44 5.45 0.24 14.70
C ILE A 44 5.90 -0.45 15.99
N VAL A 45 7.07 -1.10 15.96
CA VAL A 45 7.66 -1.78 17.13
C VAL A 45 7.87 -0.82 18.29
N LYS A 46 8.41 0.39 18.01
CA LYS A 46 8.55 1.43 19.02
C LYS A 46 7.21 1.82 19.65
N ASN A 47 6.17 1.99 18.83
CA ASN A 47 4.82 2.31 19.33
C ASN A 47 4.25 1.16 20.18
N ALA A 48 4.44 -0.10 19.79
CA ALA A 48 4.02 -1.26 20.57
C ALA A 48 4.64 -1.24 21.98
N ILE A 49 5.94 -1.01 22.05
CA ILE A 49 6.70 -0.94 23.30
C ILE A 49 6.26 0.26 24.15
N CYS A 50 6.23 1.46 23.57
CA CYS A 50 5.89 2.69 24.31
C CYS A 50 4.45 2.71 24.83
N ARG A 51 3.53 2.01 24.17
CA ARG A 51 2.12 1.91 24.56
C ARG A 51 1.84 0.69 25.44
N HIS A 52 2.86 -0.15 25.71
CA HIS A 52 2.74 -1.36 26.52
C HIS A 52 1.58 -2.26 26.03
N VAL A 53 1.49 -2.48 24.70
CA VAL A 53 0.45 -3.35 24.16
C VAL A 53 0.58 -4.77 24.63
N ASP A 54 -0.53 -5.48 24.77
CA ASP A 54 -0.55 -6.86 25.25
C ASP A 54 0.07 -7.83 24.23
N PHE A 55 -0.14 -7.58 22.93
CA PHE A 55 0.45 -8.34 21.83
C PHE A 55 0.41 -7.53 20.53
N MET A 56 0.96 -8.09 19.46
CA MET A 56 0.89 -7.56 18.11
C MET A 56 0.37 -8.63 17.15
N VAL A 57 -0.44 -8.25 16.15
CA VAL A 57 -0.86 -9.12 15.05
C VAL A 57 -0.34 -8.58 13.73
N ILE A 58 0.12 -9.49 12.85
CA ILE A 58 0.56 -9.17 11.49
C ILE A 58 -0.21 -10.04 10.51
N SER A 59 -1.06 -9.41 9.69
CA SER A 59 -2.00 -10.09 8.82
C SER A 59 -1.48 -10.26 7.39
N GLY A 60 -0.30 -10.88 7.23
CA GLY A 60 0.27 -11.31 5.95
C GLY A 60 1.20 -10.32 5.28
N ASP A 61 1.86 -10.80 4.24
CA ASP A 61 2.78 -10.08 3.37
C ASP A 61 3.88 -9.32 4.11
N LEU A 62 4.65 -10.04 4.97
CA LEU A 62 5.81 -9.48 5.65
C LEU A 62 6.93 -9.16 4.67
N PHE A 63 7.08 -10.01 3.64
CA PHE A 63 8.09 -9.93 2.59
C PHE A 63 7.43 -9.88 1.22
N ASP A 64 8.09 -9.25 0.24
CA ASP A 64 7.52 -8.97 -1.09
C ASP A 64 7.82 -10.08 -2.12
N GLY A 65 8.40 -11.19 -1.74
CA GLY A 65 8.75 -12.25 -2.69
C GLY A 65 9.03 -13.61 -2.09
N GLU A 66 8.91 -14.61 -2.97
CA GLU A 66 9.17 -16.01 -2.65
C GLU A 66 10.63 -16.27 -2.23
N ASN A 67 11.57 -15.42 -2.67
CA ASN A 67 12.98 -15.45 -2.32
C ASN A 67 13.29 -14.35 -1.30
N ARG A 68 12.91 -14.57 -0.05
CA ARG A 68 13.08 -13.60 1.04
C ARG A 68 14.55 -13.25 1.25
N ASN A 69 14.85 -11.97 1.28
CA ASN A 69 16.21 -11.48 1.54
C ASN A 69 16.66 -11.85 2.96
N LEU A 70 17.78 -12.57 3.08
CA LEU A 70 18.33 -12.99 4.38
C LEU A 70 18.59 -11.81 5.32
N ARG A 71 19.13 -10.70 4.80
CA ARG A 71 19.39 -9.49 5.59
C ARG A 71 18.09 -8.94 6.19
N THR A 72 17.02 -8.92 5.42
CA THR A 72 15.72 -8.43 5.87
C THR A 72 15.12 -9.33 6.93
N GLN A 73 15.24 -10.67 6.76
CA GLN A 73 14.79 -11.63 7.78
C GLN A 73 15.54 -11.47 9.11
N VAL A 74 16.86 -11.26 9.07
CA VAL A 74 17.67 -11.02 10.27
C VAL A 74 17.28 -9.72 10.95
N ARG A 75 17.04 -8.65 10.19
CA ARG A 75 16.57 -7.37 10.73
C ARG A 75 15.18 -7.50 11.37
N PHE A 76 14.25 -8.21 10.70
CA PHE A 76 12.93 -8.52 11.25
C PHE A 76 13.07 -9.27 12.59
N ARG A 77 13.89 -10.33 12.63
CA ARG A 77 14.18 -11.04 13.89
C ARG A 77 14.65 -10.12 15.01
N SER A 78 15.56 -9.19 14.72
CA SER A 78 16.04 -8.26 15.74
C SER A 78 14.93 -7.38 16.32
N GLU A 79 13.94 -6.99 15.52
CA GLU A 79 12.78 -6.27 16.03
C GLU A 79 11.85 -7.17 16.87
N MET A 80 11.73 -8.46 16.50
CA MET A 80 11.01 -9.45 17.34
C MET A 80 11.69 -9.69 18.69
N GLU A 81 13.03 -9.76 18.71
CA GLU A 81 13.83 -9.84 19.94
C GLU A 81 13.61 -8.60 20.84
N ARG A 82 13.45 -7.42 20.25
CA ARG A 82 13.11 -6.19 21.02
C ARG A 82 11.71 -6.30 21.64
N LEU A 83 10.71 -6.81 20.92
CA LEU A 83 9.38 -7.06 21.48
C LEU A 83 9.42 -8.13 22.59
N GLN A 84 10.21 -9.18 22.42
CA GLN A 84 10.40 -10.23 23.41
C GLN A 84 10.96 -9.67 24.73
N GLN A 85 11.94 -8.77 24.67
CA GLN A 85 12.51 -8.11 25.86
C GLN A 85 11.48 -7.32 26.66
N HIS A 86 10.35 -6.95 26.02
CA HIS A 86 9.24 -6.23 26.65
C HIS A 86 8.03 -7.12 26.91
N GLY A 87 8.16 -8.44 26.70
CA GLY A 87 7.09 -9.41 26.96
C GLY A 87 5.92 -9.33 25.97
N ILE A 88 6.13 -8.77 24.78
CA ILE A 88 5.09 -8.59 23.77
C ILE A 88 5.14 -9.74 22.77
N PRO A 89 4.17 -10.67 22.76
CA PRO A 89 4.06 -11.71 21.74
C PRO A 89 3.55 -11.16 20.41
N VAL A 90 3.91 -11.84 19.32
CA VAL A 90 3.54 -11.46 17.95
C VAL A 90 2.90 -12.65 17.25
N PHE A 91 1.68 -12.44 16.76
CA PHE A 91 0.92 -13.46 16.02
C PHE A 91 0.92 -13.12 14.53
N ILE A 92 1.35 -14.06 13.70
CA ILE A 92 1.64 -13.81 12.27
C ILE A 92 0.93 -14.83 11.40
N VAL A 93 0.18 -14.38 10.41
CA VAL A 93 -0.18 -15.16 9.23
C VAL A 93 0.68 -14.71 8.05
N HIS A 94 1.07 -15.63 7.16
CA HIS A 94 1.71 -15.31 5.88
C HIS A 94 0.64 -15.10 4.81
N GLY A 95 0.89 -14.16 3.89
CA GLY A 95 0.02 -13.85 2.76
C GLY A 95 0.46 -14.52 1.45
N ASN A 96 0.02 -13.93 0.33
CA ASN A 96 0.29 -14.47 -1.00
C ASN A 96 1.71 -14.13 -1.53
N HIS A 97 2.35 -13.07 -1.03
CA HIS A 97 3.72 -12.73 -1.39
C HIS A 97 4.74 -13.56 -0.63
N ASP A 98 4.48 -13.89 0.61
CA ASP A 98 5.39 -14.58 1.51
C ASP A 98 4.88 -15.96 1.97
N HIS A 99 4.14 -16.66 1.10
CA HIS A 99 3.54 -17.97 1.34
C HIS A 99 4.56 -19.05 1.78
N LEU A 100 4.08 -20.11 2.43
CA LEU A 100 4.91 -21.12 3.10
C LEU A 100 5.73 -22.01 2.13
N SER A 101 5.28 -22.18 0.88
CA SER A 101 6.00 -23.01 -0.11
C SER A 101 7.13 -22.28 -0.85
N GLY A 102 7.42 -21.03 -0.51
CA GLY A 102 8.53 -20.28 -1.11
C GLY A 102 9.91 -20.88 -0.79
N SER A 103 10.89 -20.56 -1.62
CA SER A 103 12.27 -21.06 -1.47
C SER A 103 13.15 -19.98 -0.85
N TRP A 104 13.40 -20.08 0.45
CA TRP A 104 14.28 -19.15 1.18
C TRP A 104 15.07 -19.86 2.27
N ILE A 105 16.16 -19.22 2.72
CA ILE A 105 16.89 -19.65 3.91
C ILE A 105 16.05 -19.32 5.13
N LYS A 106 15.66 -20.31 5.91
CA LYS A 106 14.89 -20.10 7.15
C LYS A 106 15.78 -19.47 8.21
N VAL A 107 15.28 -18.39 8.80
CA VAL A 107 15.82 -17.75 10.00
C VAL A 107 14.88 -18.09 11.15
N ASP A 108 15.42 -18.65 12.23
CA ASP A 108 14.62 -18.94 13.42
C ASP A 108 14.26 -17.62 14.11
N PHE A 109 13.01 -17.48 14.48
CA PHE A 109 12.49 -16.36 15.24
C PHE A 109 12.47 -16.65 16.73
N PRO A 110 12.50 -15.62 17.59
CA PRO A 110 12.41 -15.79 19.03
C PRO A 110 11.04 -16.36 19.46
N GLU A 111 10.99 -16.91 20.68
CA GLU A 111 9.83 -17.66 21.20
C GLU A 111 8.53 -16.85 21.30
N ASN A 112 8.62 -15.51 21.33
CA ASN A 112 7.45 -14.64 21.33
C ASN A 112 6.76 -14.53 19.97
N VAL A 113 7.31 -15.13 18.91
CA VAL A 113 6.73 -15.10 17.54
C VAL A 113 5.94 -16.39 17.30
N HIS A 114 4.65 -16.23 17.04
CA HIS A 114 3.70 -17.31 16.83
C HIS A 114 3.16 -17.27 15.40
N ILE A 115 3.78 -18.02 14.49
CA ILE A 115 3.34 -18.11 13.09
C ILE A 115 2.25 -19.17 12.98
N PHE A 116 1.15 -18.84 12.29
CA PHE A 116 0.08 -19.80 11.97
C PHE A 116 0.53 -20.74 10.85
N SER A 117 0.09 -22.00 10.92
CA SER A 117 0.35 -23.00 9.89
C SER A 117 -0.49 -22.78 8.63
N ASP A 118 -0.39 -23.66 7.66
CA ASP A 118 -1.19 -23.64 6.42
C ASP A 118 -2.62 -24.15 6.60
N GLU A 119 -2.92 -24.72 7.75
CA GLU A 119 -4.28 -25.05 8.17
C GLU A 119 -4.78 -24.03 9.19
N MET A 120 -6.11 -23.80 9.21
CA MET A 120 -6.71 -22.93 10.22
C MET A 120 -6.48 -23.51 11.62
N GLU A 121 -5.85 -22.74 12.47
CA GLU A 121 -5.58 -23.10 13.86
C GLU A 121 -5.93 -21.98 14.82
N VAL A 122 -5.94 -22.31 16.12
CA VAL A 122 -6.21 -21.37 17.20
C VAL A 122 -4.97 -21.25 18.08
N LYS A 123 -4.49 -20.01 18.25
CA LYS A 123 -3.46 -19.69 19.24
C LYS A 123 -4.08 -18.95 20.40
N ARG A 124 -3.60 -19.23 21.61
CA ARG A 124 -4.12 -18.66 22.85
C ARG A 124 -3.14 -17.65 23.42
N PHE A 125 -3.66 -16.53 23.82
CA PHE A 125 -2.97 -15.55 24.62
C PHE A 125 -3.72 -15.38 25.95
N GLU A 126 -2.98 -15.31 27.05
CA GLU A 126 -3.52 -15.10 28.39
C GLU A 126 -2.74 -14.00 29.09
N LYS A 127 -3.45 -12.99 29.55
CA LYS A 127 -2.87 -11.92 30.39
C LYS A 127 -2.62 -12.44 31.82
N MET A 128 -1.75 -11.73 32.54
CA MET A 128 -1.43 -12.06 33.94
C MET A 128 -2.66 -12.02 34.87
N ASP A 129 -3.70 -11.30 34.51
CA ASP A 129 -4.96 -11.22 35.27
C ASP A 129 -5.96 -12.34 34.93
N GLY A 130 -5.60 -13.25 34.02
CA GLY A 130 -6.40 -14.37 33.57
C GLY A 130 -7.32 -14.07 32.39
N THR A 131 -7.29 -12.85 31.83
CA THR A 131 -8.06 -12.53 30.61
C THR A 131 -7.50 -13.29 29.41
N THR A 132 -8.38 -13.98 28.69
CA THR A 132 -8.04 -14.92 27.61
C THR A 132 -8.43 -14.37 26.23
N VAL A 133 -7.53 -14.50 25.26
CA VAL A 133 -7.78 -14.16 23.86
C VAL A 133 -7.49 -15.38 22.98
N HIS A 134 -8.45 -15.79 22.17
CA HIS A 134 -8.23 -16.77 21.13
C HIS A 134 -8.01 -16.07 19.78
N LEU A 135 -6.86 -16.34 19.16
CA LEU A 135 -6.50 -15.81 17.85
C LEU A 135 -6.60 -16.95 16.83
N TYR A 136 -7.37 -16.73 15.79
CA TYR A 136 -7.67 -17.69 14.72
C TYR A 136 -6.99 -17.24 13.45
N GLY A 137 -6.33 -18.14 12.73
CA GLY A 137 -5.65 -17.79 11.50
C GLY A 137 -5.10 -18.98 10.75
N PHE A 138 -4.70 -18.75 9.51
CA PHE A 138 -3.91 -19.66 8.70
C PHE A 138 -2.92 -18.85 7.86
N SER A 139 -1.81 -19.45 7.48
CA SER A 139 -0.85 -18.88 6.53
C SER A 139 -1.05 -19.50 5.16
N TYR A 140 -0.86 -18.72 4.11
CA TYR A 140 -0.95 -19.20 2.74
C TYR A 140 0.03 -20.34 2.47
N PRO A 141 -0.42 -21.54 2.06
CA PRO A 141 0.47 -22.63 1.67
C PRO A 141 1.17 -22.36 0.32
N ARG A 142 0.53 -21.60 -0.58
CA ARG A 142 0.96 -21.25 -1.92
C ARG A 142 0.48 -19.85 -2.29
N ARG A 143 1.09 -19.24 -3.32
CA ARG A 143 0.79 -17.86 -3.74
C ARG A 143 -0.71 -17.62 -4.01
N HIS A 144 -1.38 -18.54 -4.65
CA HIS A 144 -2.79 -18.39 -5.03
C HIS A 144 -3.67 -19.32 -4.18
N VAL A 145 -4.32 -18.80 -3.17
CA VAL A 145 -5.37 -19.45 -2.38
C VAL A 145 -6.70 -18.83 -2.80
N THR A 146 -7.47 -19.55 -3.60
CA THR A 146 -8.77 -19.09 -4.12
C THR A 146 -9.94 -19.71 -3.36
N GLU A 147 -9.64 -20.64 -2.47
CA GLU A 147 -10.60 -21.30 -1.59
C GLU A 147 -11.15 -20.32 -0.56
N ARG A 148 -12.42 -20.50 -0.18
CA ARG A 148 -13.08 -19.72 0.88
C ARG A 148 -12.63 -20.18 2.27
N MET A 149 -11.43 -19.77 2.64
CA MET A 149 -10.84 -20.17 3.92
C MET A 149 -11.65 -19.73 5.13
N ILE A 150 -12.49 -18.70 4.99
CA ILE A 150 -13.39 -18.22 6.05
C ILE A 150 -14.32 -19.31 6.58
N GLU A 151 -14.69 -20.30 5.76
CA GLU A 151 -15.55 -21.41 6.18
C GLU A 151 -14.95 -22.22 7.32
N SER A 152 -13.61 -22.35 7.38
CA SER A 152 -12.88 -23.10 8.40
C SER A 152 -12.74 -22.37 9.75
N TYR A 153 -13.05 -21.07 9.81
CA TYR A 153 -13.01 -20.31 11.06
C TYR A 153 -14.21 -20.65 11.94
N VAL A 154 -13.98 -21.39 13.00
CA VAL A 154 -15.02 -21.80 13.97
C VAL A 154 -14.52 -21.53 15.37
N LYS A 155 -15.33 -20.88 16.21
CA LYS A 155 -15.04 -20.73 17.64
C LYS A 155 -14.88 -22.12 18.29
N SER A 156 -13.69 -22.42 18.80
CA SER A 156 -13.37 -23.73 19.35
C SER A 156 -13.72 -23.87 20.84
N GLU A 157 -13.54 -22.83 21.63
CA GLU A 157 -13.73 -22.83 23.08
C GLU A 157 -14.11 -21.43 23.58
N ALA A 158 -14.59 -21.35 24.81
CA ALA A 158 -14.86 -20.07 25.46
C ALA A 158 -13.55 -19.32 25.75
N ALA A 159 -13.48 -18.09 25.31
CA ALA A 159 -12.46 -17.09 25.67
C ALA A 159 -13.17 -15.78 25.91
N ASP A 160 -12.46 -14.82 26.53
CA ASP A 160 -13.01 -13.48 26.74
C ASP A 160 -13.10 -12.69 25.43
N TYR A 161 -12.14 -12.94 24.50
CA TYR A 161 -12.12 -12.32 23.17
C TYR A 161 -11.72 -13.30 22.08
N HIS A 162 -12.32 -13.14 20.91
CA HIS A 162 -12.05 -13.93 19.70
C HIS A 162 -11.61 -13.02 18.55
N ILE A 163 -10.41 -13.23 18.03
CA ILE A 163 -9.80 -12.40 16.97
C ILE A 163 -9.47 -13.29 15.76
N GLY A 164 -10.04 -12.97 14.59
CA GLY A 164 -9.69 -13.62 13.34
C GLY A 164 -8.59 -12.85 12.60
N LEU A 165 -7.52 -13.55 12.18
CA LEU A 165 -6.49 -13.02 11.28
C LEU A 165 -6.72 -13.63 9.90
N LEU A 166 -6.96 -12.79 8.89
CA LEU A 166 -7.24 -13.26 7.54
C LEU A 166 -6.58 -12.36 6.50
N HIS A 167 -5.66 -12.93 5.74
CA HIS A 167 -5.12 -12.27 4.55
C HIS A 167 -5.97 -12.64 3.35
N GLY A 168 -6.74 -11.70 2.80
CA GLY A 168 -7.69 -11.97 1.72
C GLY A 168 -8.52 -10.77 1.33
N ASN A 169 -9.34 -10.92 0.29
CA ASN A 169 -10.15 -9.83 -0.22
C ASN A 169 -11.66 -10.02 0.00
N LEU A 170 -12.31 -8.91 0.35
CA LEU A 170 -13.76 -8.81 0.41
C LEU A 170 -14.35 -8.95 -1.01
N GLU A 171 -15.37 -9.78 -1.18
CA GLU A 171 -16.07 -9.95 -2.44
C GLU A 171 -16.67 -8.64 -2.96
N GLY A 172 -16.72 -8.52 -4.30
CA GLY A 172 -17.24 -7.33 -4.97
C GLY A 172 -16.19 -6.26 -5.27
N ASN A 173 -14.94 -6.43 -4.82
CA ASN A 173 -13.83 -5.57 -5.16
C ASN A 173 -13.11 -6.18 -6.38
N SER A 174 -13.38 -5.67 -7.58
CA SER A 174 -12.85 -6.20 -8.85
C SER A 174 -11.36 -5.93 -9.07
N ASP A 175 -10.77 -5.02 -8.28
CA ASP A 175 -9.41 -4.49 -8.51
C ASP A 175 -8.31 -5.43 -7.98
N HIS A 176 -8.69 -6.45 -7.20
CA HIS A 176 -7.78 -7.41 -6.62
C HIS A 176 -8.22 -8.84 -6.97
N GLY A 177 -7.27 -9.68 -7.38
CA GLY A 177 -7.54 -11.09 -7.67
C GLY A 177 -8.22 -11.82 -6.49
N ASN A 178 -8.90 -12.93 -6.76
CA ASN A 178 -9.57 -13.73 -5.73
C ASN A 178 -8.55 -14.44 -4.82
N TYR A 179 -8.18 -13.79 -3.72
CA TYR A 179 -7.29 -14.31 -2.69
C TYR A 179 -8.07 -14.57 -1.39
N ALA A 180 -8.21 -15.85 -1.00
CA ALA A 180 -9.01 -16.30 0.15
C ALA A 180 -10.30 -15.46 0.33
N PRO A 181 -11.19 -15.42 -0.70
CA PRO A 181 -12.30 -14.50 -0.75
C PRO A 181 -13.30 -14.75 0.38
N PHE A 182 -13.91 -13.69 0.88
CA PHE A 182 -14.95 -13.74 1.91
C PHE A 182 -15.96 -12.61 1.71
N SER A 183 -17.13 -12.75 2.30
CA SER A 183 -18.15 -11.71 2.39
C SER A 183 -18.23 -11.14 3.81
N LEU A 184 -18.74 -9.93 3.96
CA LEU A 184 -18.94 -9.34 5.29
C LEU A 184 -19.93 -10.15 6.14
N ASN A 185 -20.96 -10.74 5.51
CA ASN A 185 -21.92 -11.60 6.21
C ASN A 185 -21.25 -12.81 6.84
N GLU A 186 -20.34 -13.48 6.12
CA GLU A 186 -19.60 -14.62 6.66
C GLU A 186 -18.76 -14.25 7.87
N LEU A 187 -18.07 -13.09 7.83
CA LEU A 187 -17.33 -12.59 8.99
C LEU A 187 -18.25 -12.34 10.19
N THR A 188 -19.43 -11.74 9.96
CA THR A 188 -20.42 -11.44 11.00
C THR A 188 -20.99 -12.71 11.64
N GLU A 189 -21.27 -13.73 10.83
CA GLU A 189 -21.82 -15.00 11.30
C GLU A 189 -20.85 -15.80 12.19
N LYS A 190 -19.54 -15.54 12.13
CA LYS A 190 -18.55 -16.17 13.02
C LYS A 190 -18.62 -15.69 14.47
N ASP A 191 -19.25 -14.54 14.70
CA ASP A 191 -19.41 -13.94 16.04
C ASP A 191 -18.05 -13.75 16.75
N PHE A 192 -17.07 -13.23 16.03
CA PHE A 192 -15.77 -12.80 16.54
C PHE A 192 -15.81 -11.33 16.96
N ASP A 193 -14.92 -10.95 17.87
CA ASP A 193 -14.83 -9.58 18.39
C ASP A 193 -14.12 -8.63 17.43
N TYR A 194 -13.11 -9.17 16.73
CA TYR A 194 -12.27 -8.40 15.81
C TYR A 194 -11.80 -9.25 14.64
N TRP A 195 -11.75 -8.63 13.45
CA TRP A 195 -11.12 -9.21 12.28
C TRP A 195 -9.92 -8.38 11.83
N ALA A 196 -8.73 -8.95 11.98
CA ALA A 196 -7.48 -8.41 11.53
C ALA A 196 -7.22 -8.84 10.08
N LEU A 197 -7.56 -7.97 9.12
CA LEU A 197 -7.44 -8.25 7.70
C LEU A 197 -6.11 -7.75 7.12
N GLY A 198 -5.61 -8.41 6.08
CA GLY A 198 -4.49 -7.98 5.24
C GLY A 198 -4.79 -8.20 3.76
N HIS A 199 -3.88 -7.84 2.85
CA HIS A 199 -3.96 -7.89 1.40
C HIS A 199 -4.34 -6.55 0.74
N ILE A 200 -5.20 -5.77 1.34
CA ILE A 200 -5.62 -4.48 0.78
C ILE A 200 -4.74 -3.36 1.35
N HIS A 201 -3.92 -2.75 0.50
CA HIS A 201 -2.94 -1.72 0.89
C HIS A 201 -3.57 -0.38 1.29
N LYS A 202 -4.88 -0.21 1.07
CA LYS A 202 -5.63 0.96 1.49
C LYS A 202 -6.27 0.70 2.85
N ARG A 203 -6.01 1.57 3.84
CA ARG A 203 -6.67 1.51 5.14
C ARG A 203 -8.18 1.66 4.97
N GLN A 204 -8.93 0.74 5.59
CA GLN A 204 -10.39 0.73 5.55
C GLN A 204 -10.98 0.08 6.80
N VAL A 205 -11.95 0.73 7.43
CA VAL A 205 -12.86 0.11 8.39
C VAL A 205 -14.01 -0.45 7.57
N VAL A 206 -14.10 -1.78 7.50
CA VAL A 206 -15.11 -2.49 6.70
C VAL A 206 -16.43 -2.58 7.48
N SER A 207 -16.33 -2.78 8.79
CA SER A 207 -17.47 -2.86 9.71
C SER A 207 -17.06 -2.39 11.10
N GLU A 208 -18.00 -1.80 11.83
CA GLU A 208 -17.83 -1.46 13.25
C GLU A 208 -18.34 -2.57 14.18
N TYR A 209 -19.23 -3.44 13.69
CA TYR A 209 -19.83 -4.55 14.48
C TYR A 209 -20.08 -5.78 13.60
N PRO A 210 -19.26 -6.86 13.73
CA PRO A 210 -17.98 -6.88 14.45
C PRO A 210 -17.00 -5.86 13.88
N LEU A 211 -15.99 -5.50 14.67
CA LEU A 211 -14.97 -4.57 14.17
C LEU A 211 -14.06 -5.28 13.15
N VAL A 212 -14.09 -4.84 11.90
CA VAL A 212 -13.38 -5.43 10.77
C VAL A 212 -12.50 -4.39 10.10
N ILE A 213 -11.18 -4.56 10.10
CA ILE A 213 -10.25 -3.53 9.63
C ILE A 213 -9.19 -4.12 8.69
N TYR A 214 -8.98 -3.44 7.56
CA TYR A 214 -7.72 -3.45 6.82
C TYR A 214 -6.87 -2.27 7.31
N PRO A 215 -5.68 -2.48 7.89
CA PRO A 215 -4.81 -1.37 8.31
C PRO A 215 -4.18 -0.66 7.11
N GLY A 216 -4.13 -1.33 5.95
CA GLY A 216 -3.35 -0.96 4.79
C GLY A 216 -1.88 -1.36 4.95
N ASN A 217 -1.07 -1.07 3.95
CA ASN A 217 0.37 -1.25 4.04
C ASN A 217 1.02 -0.21 4.97
N ILE A 218 2.19 -0.52 5.49
CA ILE A 218 2.90 0.34 6.45
C ILE A 218 3.71 1.46 5.79
N GLN A 219 3.99 1.31 4.48
CA GLN A 219 4.75 2.26 3.66
C GLN A 219 4.25 2.23 2.21
N GLY A 220 3.96 3.39 1.64
CA GLY A 220 3.62 3.50 0.21
C GLY A 220 4.81 3.11 -0.66
N ARG A 221 4.60 2.19 -1.62
CA ARG A 221 5.64 1.62 -2.46
C ARG A 221 5.66 2.18 -3.88
N ASN A 222 4.59 2.81 -4.27
CA ASN A 222 4.43 3.39 -5.60
C ASN A 222 3.44 4.57 -5.59
N ARG A 223 3.33 5.28 -6.71
CA ARG A 223 2.48 6.47 -6.88
C ARG A 223 0.97 6.23 -6.73
N LYS A 224 0.50 4.97 -6.74
CA LYS A 224 -0.93 4.65 -6.52
C LYS A 224 -1.25 4.53 -5.01
N GLU A 225 -0.26 4.33 -4.19
CA GLU A 225 -0.39 4.16 -2.74
C GLU A 225 -0.21 5.50 -2.01
N LEU A 226 -1.04 6.48 -2.36
CA LEU A 226 -0.97 7.85 -1.85
C LEU A 226 -1.22 7.98 -0.36
N GLY A 227 -0.73 9.08 0.21
CA GLY A 227 -0.98 9.53 1.58
C GLY A 227 -0.21 8.76 2.64
N VAL A 228 -0.57 9.03 3.86
CA VAL A 228 0.06 8.46 5.05
C VAL A 228 -0.27 6.98 5.21
N LYS A 229 0.72 6.20 5.65
CA LYS A 229 0.62 4.76 5.90
C LYS A 229 0.97 4.42 7.33
N GLY A 230 0.57 3.24 7.80
CA GLY A 230 0.86 2.86 9.18
C GLY A 230 0.14 1.61 9.65
N CYS A 231 -0.21 1.58 10.93
CA CYS A 231 -0.87 0.46 11.59
C CYS A 231 -2.07 0.95 12.42
N VAL A 232 -2.83 0.01 12.99
CA VAL A 232 -3.98 0.32 13.83
C VAL A 232 -3.68 -0.15 15.26
N LEU A 233 -3.88 0.72 16.24
CA LEU A 233 -4.00 0.36 17.64
C LEU A 233 -5.44 0.01 17.92
N VAL A 234 -5.67 -1.14 18.54
CA VAL A 234 -6.99 -1.64 18.91
C VAL A 234 -7.06 -1.81 20.43
N GLU A 235 -8.13 -1.35 21.03
CA GLU A 235 -8.44 -1.46 22.45
C GLU A 235 -9.81 -2.11 22.60
N MET A 236 -9.89 -3.25 23.28
CA MET A 236 -11.12 -3.98 23.55
C MET A 236 -11.35 -4.03 25.05
N ASP A 237 -12.47 -3.49 25.52
CA ASP A 237 -12.88 -3.48 26.92
C ASP A 237 -14.32 -3.97 27.05
N GLY A 238 -14.47 -5.27 27.23
CA GLY A 238 -15.77 -5.93 27.15
C GLY A 238 -16.46 -5.72 25.79
N GLU A 239 -17.64 -5.12 25.83
CA GLU A 239 -18.40 -4.79 24.59
C GLU A 239 -17.82 -3.62 23.82
N GLU A 240 -17.06 -2.74 24.49
CA GLU A 240 -16.50 -1.54 23.86
C GLU A 240 -15.23 -1.88 23.10
N LYS A 241 -15.22 -1.53 21.80
CA LYS A 241 -14.07 -1.72 20.92
C LYS A 241 -13.70 -0.39 20.29
N ARG A 242 -12.49 0.05 20.51
CA ARG A 242 -11.94 1.30 19.97
C ARG A 242 -10.75 0.99 19.07
N HIS A 243 -10.56 1.83 18.08
CA HIS A 243 -9.38 1.76 17.24
C HIS A 243 -8.84 3.16 16.94
N SER A 244 -7.53 3.25 16.76
CA SER A 244 -6.88 4.49 16.33
C SER A 244 -5.76 4.18 15.33
N PHE A 245 -5.61 5.05 14.33
CA PHE A 245 -4.54 4.91 13.36
C PHE A 245 -3.24 5.50 13.90
N ILE A 246 -2.15 4.75 13.75
CA ILE A 246 -0.80 5.20 14.07
C ILE A 246 -0.06 5.36 12.75
N GLU A 247 0.23 6.59 12.40
CA GLU A 247 1.06 6.90 11.25
C GLU A 247 2.50 6.50 11.50
N THR A 248 3.08 5.71 10.59
CA THR A 248 4.44 5.20 10.71
C THR A 248 5.27 5.33 9.44
N SER A 249 4.68 5.73 8.32
CA SER A 249 5.39 5.90 7.05
C SER A 249 6.53 6.93 7.15
N GLU A 250 7.66 6.59 6.55
CA GLU A 250 8.84 7.44 6.40
C GLU A 250 8.76 8.32 5.16
N LEU A 251 8.12 7.79 4.11
CA LEU A 251 7.94 8.44 2.83
C LEU A 251 6.45 8.51 2.50
N ILE A 252 6.04 9.62 1.91
CA ILE A 252 4.67 9.84 1.50
C ILE A 252 4.64 10.07 -0.01
N TRP A 253 3.82 9.28 -0.71
CA TRP A 253 3.43 9.57 -2.07
C TRP A 253 2.24 10.53 -2.05
N GLU A 254 2.34 11.61 -2.81
CA GLU A 254 1.29 12.62 -2.87
C GLU A 254 1.03 13.05 -4.31
N SER A 255 -0.22 13.42 -4.61
CA SER A 255 -0.60 14.00 -5.88
C SER A 255 -1.20 15.37 -5.63
N VAL A 256 -0.57 16.41 -6.15
CA VAL A 256 -0.93 17.80 -5.89
C VAL A 256 -1.49 18.43 -7.15
N LEU A 257 -2.74 18.88 -7.08
CA LEU A 257 -3.39 19.62 -8.15
C LEU A 257 -3.42 21.12 -7.80
N PHE A 258 -2.88 21.96 -8.67
CA PHE A 258 -3.04 23.41 -8.51
C PHE A 258 -3.35 24.13 -9.82
N LYS A 259 -4.08 25.23 -9.72
CA LYS A 259 -4.47 26.04 -10.87
C LYS A 259 -3.35 26.96 -11.28
N VAL A 260 -3.06 26.99 -12.58
CA VAL A 260 -2.11 27.89 -13.19
C VAL A 260 -2.89 28.97 -13.96
N PRO A 261 -2.67 30.27 -13.66
CA PRO A 261 -3.29 31.35 -14.42
C PRO A 261 -2.89 31.30 -15.90
N ALA A 262 -3.81 31.62 -16.80
CA ALA A 262 -3.56 31.63 -18.25
C ALA A 262 -2.41 32.57 -18.69
N THR A 263 -2.08 33.54 -17.83
CA THR A 263 -1.00 34.53 -18.07
C THR A 263 0.34 34.12 -17.41
N ALA A 264 0.40 32.99 -16.73
CA ALA A 264 1.60 32.57 -16.02
C ALA A 264 2.74 32.21 -16.99
N GLY A 265 3.88 32.84 -16.79
CA GLY A 265 5.13 32.49 -17.46
C GLY A 265 5.87 31.38 -16.70
N PHE A 266 7.02 30.97 -17.24
CA PHE A 266 7.88 29.95 -16.62
C PHE A 266 8.29 30.33 -15.18
N ASP A 267 8.72 31.58 -14.98
CA ASP A 267 9.18 32.05 -13.66
C ASP A 267 8.07 32.01 -12.60
N ASP A 268 6.84 32.35 -13.00
CA ASP A 268 5.68 32.29 -12.11
C ASP A 268 5.38 30.83 -11.73
N LEU A 269 5.42 29.91 -12.69
CA LEU A 269 5.18 28.49 -12.47
C LEU A 269 6.26 27.88 -11.57
N TYR A 270 7.53 28.16 -11.85
CA TYR A 270 8.66 27.71 -11.03
C TYR A 270 8.52 28.18 -9.58
N LYS A 271 8.23 29.50 -9.38
CA LYS A 271 8.03 30.06 -8.05
C LYS A 271 6.88 29.40 -7.30
N GLN A 272 5.73 29.17 -7.95
CA GLN A 272 4.58 28.51 -7.35
C GLN A 272 4.90 27.07 -6.97
N CYS A 273 5.62 26.30 -7.81
CA CYS A 273 6.07 24.95 -7.48
C CYS A 273 6.98 24.95 -6.25
N LYS A 274 7.93 25.88 -6.16
CA LYS A 274 8.80 26.01 -4.98
C LYS A 274 8.06 26.36 -3.70
N GLU A 275 7.11 27.28 -3.76
CA GLU A 275 6.27 27.64 -2.61
C GLU A 275 5.45 26.43 -2.13
N MET A 276 4.89 25.64 -3.05
CA MET A 276 4.15 24.43 -2.76
C MET A 276 5.07 23.35 -2.13
N ILE A 277 6.25 23.10 -2.69
CA ILE A 277 7.25 22.19 -2.13
C ILE A 277 7.60 22.59 -0.69
N GLY A 278 7.82 23.89 -0.44
CA GLY A 278 8.09 24.41 0.89
C GLY A 278 6.93 24.19 1.89
N GLN A 279 5.68 24.23 1.43
CA GLN A 279 4.50 23.97 2.27
C GLN A 279 4.30 22.48 2.58
N ILE A 280 4.69 21.58 1.67
CA ILE A 280 4.59 20.12 1.84
C ILE A 280 5.70 19.60 2.75
N ARG A 281 6.88 20.21 2.72
CA ARG A 281 8.06 19.77 3.45
C ARG A 281 7.78 19.58 4.94
N SER A 282 8.20 18.43 5.46
CA SER A 282 8.12 18.08 6.88
C SER A 282 9.51 17.71 7.39
N ASP A 283 9.80 18.03 8.64
CA ASP A 283 11.15 17.82 9.23
C ASP A 283 11.52 16.33 9.38
N ASP A 284 10.53 15.43 9.38
CA ASP A 284 10.72 14.01 9.72
C ASP A 284 10.37 13.03 8.60
N LYS A 285 9.98 13.51 7.40
CA LYS A 285 9.52 12.67 6.28
C LYS A 285 10.03 13.15 4.94
N GLY A 286 10.25 12.18 4.03
CA GLY A 286 10.42 12.46 2.62
C GLY A 286 9.07 12.40 1.86
N TYR A 287 8.97 13.18 0.79
CA TYR A 287 7.81 13.17 -0.09
C TYR A 287 8.22 12.84 -1.52
N LEU A 288 7.40 12.04 -2.19
CA LEU A 288 7.46 11.78 -3.62
C LEU A 288 6.15 12.31 -4.22
N ILE A 289 6.22 13.37 -5.02
CA ILE A 289 5.04 14.09 -5.47
C ILE A 289 4.85 14.05 -6.98
N ASP A 290 3.60 13.82 -7.41
CA ASP A 290 3.13 14.07 -8.76
C ASP A 290 2.40 15.42 -8.78
N ILE A 291 2.86 16.36 -9.60
CA ILE A 291 2.25 17.68 -9.74
C ILE A 291 1.30 17.64 -10.94
N GLN A 292 0.06 18.02 -10.73
CA GLN A 292 -0.96 18.16 -11.75
C GLN A 292 -1.31 19.65 -11.89
N LEU A 293 -1.01 20.22 -13.06
CA LEU A 293 -1.29 21.62 -13.36
C LEU A 293 -2.66 21.74 -14.00
N ASP A 294 -3.62 22.35 -13.31
CA ASP A 294 -4.94 22.67 -13.87
C ASP A 294 -4.80 23.94 -14.74
N VAL A 295 -4.78 23.77 -16.04
CA VAL A 295 -4.58 24.82 -17.04
C VAL A 295 -5.83 25.01 -17.89
N GLU A 296 -6.10 26.25 -18.32
CA GLU A 296 -7.20 26.53 -19.26
C GLU A 296 -6.85 26.10 -20.70
N ASP A 297 -5.59 26.33 -21.10
CA ASP A 297 -5.04 25.94 -22.39
C ASP A 297 -3.95 24.87 -22.20
N PRO A 298 -4.16 23.62 -22.68
CA PRO A 298 -3.17 22.57 -22.55
C PRO A 298 -1.88 22.79 -23.36
N PHE A 299 -1.87 23.75 -24.28
CA PHE A 299 -0.70 24.07 -25.11
C PHE A 299 0.17 25.20 -24.55
N VAL A 300 -0.20 25.76 -23.40
CA VAL A 300 0.55 26.83 -22.72
C VAL A 300 1.98 26.44 -22.39
N PHE A 301 2.17 25.15 -22.01
CA PHE A 301 3.49 24.62 -21.64
C PHE A 301 3.84 23.39 -22.49
N SER A 302 5.00 23.43 -23.15
CA SER A 302 5.50 22.26 -23.88
C SER A 302 5.95 21.16 -22.91
N ARG A 303 5.97 19.91 -23.39
CA ARG A 303 6.47 18.77 -22.63
C ARG A 303 7.94 18.98 -22.19
N GLU A 304 8.78 19.48 -23.08
CA GLU A 304 10.19 19.77 -22.79
C GLU A 304 10.33 20.75 -21.63
N LEU A 305 9.51 21.80 -21.61
CA LEU A 305 9.53 22.80 -20.54
C LEU A 305 9.13 22.19 -19.19
N LEU A 306 8.15 21.28 -19.17
CA LEU A 306 7.76 20.58 -17.93
C LEU A 306 8.83 19.59 -17.46
N GLU A 307 9.53 18.93 -18.37
CA GLU A 307 10.66 18.07 -18.07
C GLU A 307 11.86 18.89 -17.53
N ASP A 308 12.13 20.06 -18.09
CA ASP A 308 13.17 20.99 -17.60
C ASP A 308 12.81 21.54 -16.22
N LEU A 309 11.55 21.95 -16.02
CA LEU A 309 11.05 22.38 -14.72
C LEU A 309 11.20 21.28 -13.67
N THR A 310 10.83 20.04 -14.03
CA THR A 310 10.98 18.88 -13.13
C THR A 310 12.44 18.70 -12.71
N ARG A 311 13.38 18.76 -13.65
CA ARG A 311 14.82 18.63 -13.37
C ARG A 311 15.33 19.75 -12.44
N LEU A 312 14.95 21.00 -12.71
CA LEU A 312 15.37 22.13 -11.87
C LEU A 312 14.88 21.98 -10.42
N LEU A 313 13.64 21.55 -10.23
CA LEU A 313 13.10 21.30 -8.89
C LEU A 313 13.79 20.12 -8.19
N GLN A 314 14.14 19.07 -8.94
CA GLN A 314 14.85 17.91 -8.43
C GLN A 314 16.29 18.22 -7.99
N GLU A 315 17.02 19.03 -8.75
CA GLU A 315 18.41 19.44 -8.44
C GLU A 315 18.51 20.15 -7.09
N GLU A 316 17.51 20.94 -6.71
CA GLU A 316 17.48 21.60 -5.41
C GLU A 316 17.23 20.65 -4.24
N GLU A 317 16.53 19.53 -4.49
CA GLU A 317 16.14 18.55 -3.46
C GLU A 317 17.20 17.46 -3.20
N GLU A 318 18.22 17.33 -4.03
CA GLU A 318 19.23 16.27 -3.92
C GLU A 318 19.99 16.25 -2.59
N GLN A 319 20.15 17.40 -1.95
CA GLN A 319 20.92 17.56 -0.71
C GLN A 319 20.04 17.71 0.53
N GLU A 320 18.72 17.76 0.37
CA GLU A 320 17.79 17.94 1.47
C GLU A 320 17.58 16.63 2.22
N GLN A 321 17.66 16.67 3.55
CA GLN A 321 17.40 15.48 4.40
C GLN A 321 15.91 15.10 4.38
N SER A 322 15.04 16.10 4.40
CA SER A 322 13.58 15.96 4.30
C SER A 322 13.14 16.39 2.91
N PHE A 323 13.51 15.62 1.91
CA PHE A 323 13.28 15.96 0.50
C PHE A 323 11.80 15.93 0.12
N VAL A 324 11.44 16.77 -0.86
CA VAL A 324 10.15 16.72 -1.56
C VAL A 324 10.44 16.50 -3.04
N TRP A 325 10.58 15.27 -3.44
CA TRP A 325 11.00 14.89 -4.78
C TRP A 325 9.84 14.95 -5.76
N VAL A 326 9.94 15.82 -6.74
CA VAL A 326 8.97 15.88 -7.84
C VAL A 326 9.25 14.72 -8.80
N HIS A 327 8.36 13.73 -8.79
CA HIS A 327 8.48 12.58 -9.67
C HIS A 327 8.03 12.93 -11.10
N LYS A 328 6.91 13.65 -11.24
CA LYS A 328 6.34 14.01 -12.54
C LYS A 328 5.51 15.30 -12.44
N ILE A 329 5.55 16.12 -13.51
CA ILE A 329 4.61 17.23 -13.70
C ILE A 329 3.75 16.93 -14.93
N THR A 330 2.43 17.06 -14.79
CA THR A 330 1.45 16.80 -15.84
C THR A 330 0.45 17.93 -15.97
N LEU A 331 -0.06 18.15 -17.17
CA LEU A 331 -1.16 19.09 -17.41
C LEU A 331 -2.51 18.40 -17.27
N GLN A 332 -3.43 19.03 -16.56
CA GLN A 332 -4.83 18.66 -16.52
C GLN A 332 -5.69 19.82 -17.03
N PRO A 333 -6.17 19.80 -18.28
CA PRO A 333 -6.99 20.87 -18.81
C PRO A 333 -8.34 20.96 -18.07
N SER A 334 -8.67 22.13 -17.51
CA SER A 334 -9.99 22.43 -16.93
C SER A 334 -11.15 22.21 -17.91
N SER A 335 -10.86 22.33 -19.20
CA SER A 335 -11.83 22.11 -20.28
C SER A 335 -12.30 20.65 -20.41
N LEU A 336 -11.47 19.68 -20.06
CA LEU A 336 -11.87 18.26 -20.06
C LEU A 336 -12.92 17.94 -18.98
N ARG A 337 -12.97 18.68 -17.89
CA ARG A 337 -14.08 18.62 -16.91
C ARG A 337 -15.36 19.26 -17.42
N LYS A 338 -15.29 20.21 -18.35
CA LYS A 338 -16.44 20.91 -18.96
C LYS A 338 -16.82 20.39 -20.34
N ALA A 339 -15.93 19.67 -21.03
CA ALA A 339 -16.10 19.22 -22.42
C ALA A 339 -16.99 17.98 -22.59
N GLY A 340 -17.87 17.68 -21.64
CA GLY A 340 -19.07 16.91 -22.00
C GLY A 340 -19.92 17.57 -23.11
N LYS A 341 -19.47 18.64 -23.81
CA LYS A 341 -20.32 19.40 -24.73
C LYS A 341 -19.74 19.94 -26.03
N ARG A 342 -18.51 19.68 -26.43
CA ARG A 342 -18.04 20.02 -27.79
C ARG A 342 -16.91 19.10 -28.26
N LEU A 343 -17.20 17.83 -28.37
CA LEU A 343 -16.36 16.95 -29.18
C LEU A 343 -16.72 17.19 -30.65
N THR A 344 -15.74 17.49 -31.49
CA THR A 344 -15.94 17.50 -32.93
C THR A 344 -16.27 16.07 -33.38
N PRO A 345 -16.96 15.84 -34.54
CA PRO A 345 -17.22 14.50 -35.02
C PRO A 345 -15.97 13.61 -35.06
N PHE A 346 -14.81 14.18 -35.29
CA PHE A 346 -13.52 13.48 -35.38
C PHE A 346 -13.00 13.04 -34.00
N THR A 347 -13.06 13.88 -32.98
CA THR A 347 -12.65 13.53 -31.61
C THR A 347 -13.58 12.48 -31.02
N ASN A 348 -14.87 12.49 -31.38
CA ASN A 348 -15.83 11.42 -31.04
C ASN A 348 -15.47 10.08 -31.70
N GLU A 349 -14.94 10.10 -32.92
CA GLU A 349 -14.49 8.92 -33.64
C GLU A 349 -13.24 8.32 -32.98
N ILE A 350 -12.26 9.16 -32.62
CA ILE A 350 -11.06 8.71 -31.85
C ILE A 350 -11.46 8.10 -30.52
N ALA A 351 -12.31 8.75 -29.73
CA ALA A 351 -12.78 8.25 -28.45
C ALA A 351 -13.54 6.91 -28.59
N LYS A 352 -14.26 6.68 -29.69
CA LYS A 352 -14.88 5.39 -29.98
C LYS A 352 -13.84 4.33 -30.35
N LEU A 353 -12.88 4.68 -31.22
CA LEU A 353 -11.82 3.76 -31.63
C LEU A 353 -10.94 3.32 -30.46
N THR A 354 -10.66 4.21 -29.50
CA THR A 354 -9.92 3.88 -28.28
C THR A 354 -10.77 3.07 -27.31
N ALA A 355 -12.04 3.37 -27.14
CA ALA A 355 -12.95 2.61 -26.27
C ALA A 355 -13.22 1.18 -26.78
N ASP A 356 -13.28 0.99 -28.10
CA ASP A 356 -13.50 -0.31 -28.75
C ASP A 356 -12.20 -1.11 -29.00
N PHE A 357 -11.03 -0.59 -28.58
CA PHE A 357 -9.74 -1.23 -28.85
C PHE A 357 -9.45 -2.36 -27.87
N ALA A 358 -9.84 -3.58 -28.29
CA ALA A 358 -9.74 -4.80 -27.46
C ALA A 358 -8.38 -5.54 -27.56
N ASP A 359 -7.42 -5.05 -28.33
CA ASP A 359 -6.21 -5.81 -28.71
C ASP A 359 -4.89 -5.22 -28.14
N ILE A 360 -4.94 -4.55 -27.00
CA ILE A 360 -3.76 -3.93 -26.36
C ILE A 360 -2.64 -4.96 -26.07
N GLU A 361 -3.00 -6.18 -25.67
CA GLU A 361 -2.06 -7.29 -25.47
C GLU A 361 -1.29 -7.64 -26.76
N LYS A 362 -1.92 -7.59 -27.93
CA LYS A 362 -1.26 -7.86 -29.20
C LYS A 362 -0.25 -6.78 -29.58
N VAL A 363 -0.57 -5.53 -29.28
CA VAL A 363 0.35 -4.39 -29.54
C VAL A 363 1.56 -4.45 -28.61
N LEU A 364 1.35 -4.82 -27.37
CA LEU A 364 2.42 -4.94 -26.36
C LEU A 364 3.20 -6.27 -26.47
N ALA A 365 2.67 -7.30 -27.14
CA ALA A 365 3.29 -8.61 -27.28
C ALA A 365 4.78 -8.58 -27.72
N PRO A 366 5.25 -7.68 -28.60
CA PRO A 366 6.67 -7.58 -28.93
C PRO A 366 7.55 -7.20 -27.76
N LEU A 367 7.07 -6.37 -26.82
CA LEU A 367 7.79 -5.97 -25.61
C LEU A 367 7.91 -7.16 -24.64
N TYR A 368 6.83 -7.90 -24.44
CA TYR A 368 6.79 -9.08 -23.55
C TYR A 368 7.52 -10.30 -24.12
N LYS A 369 7.75 -10.37 -25.45
CA LYS A 369 8.49 -11.46 -26.09
C LYS A 369 10.00 -11.35 -25.95
N GLN A 370 10.54 -10.18 -25.65
CA GLN A 370 11.97 -9.99 -25.47
C GLN A 370 12.42 -10.44 -24.08
N ALA A 371 13.41 -11.36 -24.02
CA ALA A 371 13.92 -11.92 -22.76
C ALA A 371 14.48 -10.86 -21.79
N ALA A 372 14.99 -9.75 -22.31
CA ALA A 372 15.48 -8.62 -21.53
C ALA A 372 14.35 -7.84 -20.86
N SER A 373 13.20 -7.70 -21.53
CA SER A 373 12.06 -6.94 -21.04
C SER A 373 11.23 -7.73 -20.02
N ARG A 374 11.15 -9.05 -20.14
CA ARG A 374 10.42 -9.93 -19.21
C ARG A 374 10.88 -9.84 -17.74
N ARG A 375 12.12 -9.40 -17.50
CA ARG A 375 12.66 -9.23 -16.14
C ARG A 375 12.18 -7.94 -15.47
N PHE A 376 11.55 -7.04 -16.22
CA PHE A 376 11.24 -5.67 -15.78
C PHE A 376 9.79 -5.26 -16.06
N LEU A 377 9.04 -6.09 -16.79
CA LEU A 377 7.65 -5.81 -17.16
C LEU A 377 6.77 -6.93 -16.58
N ASP A 378 5.99 -6.60 -15.59
CA ASP A 378 4.86 -7.41 -15.16
C ASP A 378 3.70 -7.27 -16.15
N ALA A 379 2.75 -8.22 -16.13
CA ALA A 379 1.52 -8.07 -16.90
C ALA A 379 0.77 -6.83 -16.42
N LEU A 380 0.29 -6.01 -17.35
CA LEU A 380 -0.51 -4.84 -17.02
C LEU A 380 -1.81 -5.28 -16.35
N SER A 381 -2.19 -4.59 -15.29
CA SER A 381 -3.54 -4.67 -14.75
C SER A 381 -4.53 -3.97 -15.70
N GLN A 382 -5.82 -4.27 -15.58
CA GLN A 382 -6.86 -3.58 -16.39
C GLN A 382 -6.81 -2.05 -16.22
N GLU A 383 -6.43 -1.59 -15.04
CA GLU A 383 -6.30 -0.16 -14.75
C GLU A 383 -5.10 0.47 -15.47
N GLU A 384 -3.96 -0.24 -15.53
CA GLU A 384 -2.76 0.18 -16.26
C GLU A 384 -2.99 0.16 -17.78
N GLU A 385 -3.75 -0.82 -18.28
CA GLU A 385 -4.20 -0.85 -19.67
C GLU A 385 -5.08 0.36 -19.99
N GLN A 386 -6.02 0.70 -19.10
CA GLN A 386 -6.90 1.85 -19.29
C GLN A 386 -6.14 3.17 -19.19
N GLU A 387 -5.17 3.30 -18.28
CA GLU A 387 -4.27 4.47 -18.21
C GLU A 387 -3.47 4.63 -19.50
N LEU A 388 -2.93 3.53 -20.04
CA LEU A 388 -2.16 3.54 -21.28
C LEU A 388 -3.04 3.94 -22.47
N MET A 389 -4.27 3.44 -22.53
CA MET A 389 -5.25 3.81 -23.55
C MET A 389 -5.63 5.28 -23.46
N ASN A 390 -5.88 5.79 -22.26
CA ASN A 390 -6.20 7.21 -22.03
C ASN A 390 -5.00 8.12 -22.38
N GLU A 391 -3.78 7.65 -22.19
CA GLU A 391 -2.57 8.37 -22.59
C GLU A 391 -2.40 8.37 -24.12
N ALA A 392 -2.64 7.23 -24.77
CA ALA A 392 -2.61 7.11 -26.22
C ALA A 392 -3.69 7.97 -26.89
N GLU A 393 -4.89 8.02 -26.34
CA GLU A 393 -5.97 8.90 -26.82
C GLU A 393 -5.55 10.38 -26.74
N ARG A 394 -5.00 10.79 -25.59
CA ARG A 394 -4.48 12.16 -25.42
C ARG A 394 -3.38 12.49 -26.44
N TRP A 395 -2.48 11.56 -26.69
CA TRP A 395 -1.43 11.71 -27.70
C TRP A 395 -2.00 11.87 -29.11
N LEU A 396 -2.97 11.05 -29.48
CA LEU A 396 -3.63 11.14 -30.78
C LEU A 396 -4.33 12.51 -30.96
N LEU A 397 -5.08 12.94 -29.93
CA LEU A 397 -5.75 14.24 -29.97
C LEU A 397 -4.74 15.38 -30.11
N GLN A 398 -3.60 15.33 -29.43
CA GLN A 398 -2.52 16.33 -29.53
C GLN A 398 -1.90 16.38 -30.92
N VAL A 399 -1.67 15.24 -31.58
CA VAL A 399 -1.06 15.15 -32.91
C VAL A 399 -2.00 15.70 -33.99
N PHE A 400 -3.31 15.58 -33.81
CA PHE A 400 -4.29 16.01 -34.81
C PHE A 400 -4.83 17.43 -34.61
N GLU A 401 -4.56 18.06 -33.46
CA GLU A 401 -4.88 19.46 -33.17
C GLU A 401 -3.69 20.42 -33.42
N SER A 402 -2.48 19.88 -33.66
CA SER A 402 -1.28 20.61 -34.07
C SER A 402 -1.20 20.72 -35.60
#